data_8dbbed7c69e8e61398ef347f4e59996f
#
_entry.id   8dbbed7c69e8e61398ef347f4e59996f
#
_cell.length_a   1.000
_cell.length_b   1.000
_cell.length_c   1.000
_cell.angle_alpha   90.00
_cell.angle_beta   90.00
_cell.angle_gamma   90.00
#
_symmetry.space_group_name_H-M   'P 1'
#
loop_
_entity.id
_entity.type
_entity.pdbx_description
1 polymer ?
#
loop_
_entity_poly.entity_id
_entity_poly.type
_entity_poly.pdbx_seq_one_letter_code
_entity_poly.pdbx_strand_id
1 'polypeptide(L)'
;MTEQQPENEFRRSLGLLDGTMLVAGSMIGSGIFIVSADMSRTVGSAGWLIFLWLLTGVMTIFGALSYGELAGMMPKAGGQFVYIKKAWGDLTAFLYGWSVAAVIQTGTIAAVAMAFAKYTGHFWGALSPTNILLDLGFLKISAPQLFAIASILLLTYINSRGINYGKIIQLVFTSAKLIALFALIIAGFIVGAKSGLMGQNFTDAWAATQTVKTDTGAWVTQNIGGMALVLGLGTAIIGSLFSSDSWNNVTFIAGEIKDPRRNIPLSLLLGTGIVTFVYICANLAYLNLLPLKGDPNGIDVLSKGIMFADNDRVGTAAAFQIFGNVAAGLMAVLIMISTFGCNSGLILSGARVYYAMSKDGLFFKGVGKLNDANVPGMALWLQGAWASLLCLSGTYGDLLDYATFVSLIYYVVTIAGIFILRKKEPDMERPYKVPGYPITPIIYILLALTICLILLYTRTANTGRGLLIIALGIPFYYLQKMKK
;
A
#
# COMPACT_ATOMS: atom_id res chain seq x y z
N MET A 1 -0.45 -42.23 5.33
CA MET A 1 0.98 -41.91 5.37
C MET A 1 1.12 -40.40 5.41
N THR A 2 1.37 -39.85 6.60
CA THR A 2 1.71 -38.41 6.74
C THR A 2 3.14 -38.27 6.24
N GLU A 3 3.31 -37.67 5.04
CA GLU A 3 4.61 -37.22 4.59
C GLU A 3 5.20 -36.29 5.66
N GLN A 4 6.27 -36.73 6.31
CA GLN A 4 7.08 -35.87 7.18
C GLN A 4 7.68 -34.78 6.29
N GLN A 5 7.14 -33.56 6.37
CA GLN A 5 7.76 -32.40 5.74
C GLN A 5 9.16 -32.20 6.36
N PRO A 6 10.17 -31.87 5.53
CA PRO A 6 11.51 -31.61 6.05
C PRO A 6 11.48 -30.47 7.07
N GLU A 7 12.24 -30.58 8.15
CA GLU A 7 12.25 -29.68 9.35
C GLU A 7 12.48 -28.18 9.07
N ASN A 8 12.65 -27.76 7.81
CA ASN A 8 13.00 -26.39 7.38
C ASN A 8 12.06 -25.80 6.32
N GLU A 9 10.85 -26.33 6.15
CA GLU A 9 9.86 -25.80 5.20
C GLU A 9 8.61 -25.26 5.89
N PHE A 10 8.01 -24.22 5.29
CA PHE A 10 6.75 -23.65 5.78
C PHE A 10 5.60 -24.66 5.70
N ARG A 11 4.73 -24.64 6.71
CA ARG A 11 3.48 -25.43 6.68
C ARG A 11 2.43 -24.74 5.81
N ARG A 12 1.90 -25.43 4.82
CA ARG A 12 0.79 -24.95 3.97
C ARG A 12 -0.53 -25.03 4.74
N SER A 13 -0.92 -23.93 5.39
CA SER A 13 -2.11 -23.85 6.21
C SER A 13 -3.16 -22.85 5.72
N LEU A 14 -2.78 -21.91 4.85
CA LEU A 14 -3.63 -20.83 4.35
C LEU A 14 -4.41 -21.25 3.09
N GLY A 15 -5.73 -21.03 3.09
CA GLY A 15 -6.58 -21.28 1.94
C GLY A 15 -6.78 -20.04 1.04
N LEU A 16 -7.66 -20.17 0.04
CA LEU A 16 -8.02 -19.10 -0.88
C LEU A 16 -8.57 -17.86 -0.13
N LEU A 17 -9.47 -18.08 0.84
CA LEU A 17 -10.06 -17.00 1.63
C LEU A 17 -8.97 -16.25 2.41
N ASP A 18 -8.04 -16.96 3.03
CA ASP A 18 -6.96 -16.36 3.81
C ASP A 18 -6.06 -15.48 2.91
N GLY A 19 -5.72 -16.00 1.72
CA GLY A 19 -4.95 -15.25 0.71
C GLY A 19 -5.69 -14.00 0.22
N THR A 20 -6.98 -14.12 -0.08
CA THR A 20 -7.82 -13.00 -0.51
C THR A 20 -7.93 -11.93 0.58
N MET A 21 -8.14 -12.34 1.84
CA MET A 21 -8.20 -11.43 2.98
C MET A 21 -6.84 -10.79 3.27
N LEU A 22 -5.74 -11.47 3.00
CA LEU A 22 -4.42 -10.85 3.11
C LEU A 22 -4.22 -9.78 2.03
N VAL A 23 -4.60 -10.04 0.76
CA VAL A 23 -4.53 -9.04 -0.31
C VAL A 23 -5.37 -7.83 0.05
N ALA A 24 -6.68 -8.01 0.26
CA ALA A 24 -7.58 -6.90 0.59
C ALA A 24 -7.18 -6.20 1.90
N GLY A 25 -6.75 -6.98 2.88
CA GLY A 25 -6.36 -6.46 4.19
C GLY A 25 -5.08 -5.64 4.17
N SER A 26 -4.09 -6.02 3.37
CA SER A 26 -2.85 -5.26 3.22
C SER A 26 -3.04 -3.99 2.39
N MET A 27 -3.94 -4.00 1.40
CA MET A 27 -4.28 -2.84 0.58
C MET A 27 -5.07 -1.78 1.36
N ILE A 28 -6.13 -2.18 2.07
CA ILE A 28 -7.02 -1.22 2.74
C ILE A 28 -6.38 -0.73 4.05
N GLY A 29 -5.71 0.41 3.98
CA GLY A 29 -5.14 1.14 5.11
C GLY A 29 -5.96 2.40 5.45
N SER A 30 -5.27 3.54 5.63
CA SER A 30 -5.87 4.86 5.82
C SER A 30 -6.10 5.64 4.51
N GLY A 31 -5.47 5.23 3.41
CA GLY A 31 -5.42 5.99 2.17
C GLY A 31 -6.79 6.36 1.60
N ILE A 32 -7.70 5.39 1.49
CA ILE A 32 -9.06 5.61 0.94
C ILE A 32 -9.83 6.74 1.65
N PHE A 33 -9.54 6.99 2.91
CA PHE A 33 -10.21 8.00 3.73
C PHE A 33 -9.59 9.40 3.62
N ILE A 34 -8.42 9.52 2.95
CA ILE A 34 -7.60 10.74 3.01
C ILE A 34 -7.22 11.26 1.62
N VAL A 35 -6.71 10.40 0.73
CA VAL A 35 -5.99 10.83 -0.47
C VAL A 35 -6.84 11.58 -1.50
N SER A 36 -8.15 11.37 -1.49
CA SER A 36 -9.06 12.02 -2.44
C SER A 36 -9.11 13.55 -2.28
N ALA A 37 -8.74 14.10 -1.11
CA ALA A 37 -8.62 15.55 -0.94
C ALA A 37 -7.49 16.12 -1.78
N ASP A 38 -6.28 15.56 -1.67
CA ASP A 38 -5.11 16.00 -2.44
C ASP A 38 -5.29 15.75 -3.93
N MET A 39 -5.82 14.58 -4.30
CA MET A 39 -6.17 14.29 -5.69
C MET A 39 -7.15 15.32 -6.26
N SER A 40 -8.18 15.70 -5.49
CA SER A 40 -9.16 16.70 -5.91
C SER A 40 -8.54 18.08 -6.08
N ARG A 41 -7.61 18.50 -5.21
CA ARG A 41 -6.85 19.75 -5.39
C ARG A 41 -6.00 19.75 -6.65
N THR A 42 -5.47 18.59 -7.02
CA THR A 42 -4.54 18.45 -8.16
C THR A 42 -5.26 18.39 -9.51
N VAL A 43 -6.49 17.81 -9.57
CA VAL A 43 -7.22 17.64 -10.85
C VAL A 43 -8.57 18.35 -10.91
N GLY A 44 -9.10 18.82 -9.79
CA GLY A 44 -10.19 19.78 -9.64
C GLY A 44 -11.55 19.40 -10.21
N SER A 45 -11.79 18.14 -10.60
CA SER A 45 -13.08 17.70 -11.13
C SER A 45 -13.41 16.25 -10.80
N ALA A 46 -14.71 15.95 -10.70
CA ALA A 46 -15.20 14.64 -10.29
C ALA A 46 -14.87 13.55 -11.34
N GLY A 47 -14.97 13.87 -12.61
CA GLY A 47 -14.65 12.92 -13.68
C GLY A 47 -13.19 12.48 -13.63
N TRP A 48 -12.25 13.42 -13.50
CA TRP A 48 -10.82 13.10 -13.38
C TRP A 48 -10.50 12.36 -12.08
N LEU A 49 -11.14 12.71 -10.95
CA LEU A 49 -10.96 11.98 -9.70
C LEU A 49 -11.37 10.51 -9.84
N ILE A 50 -12.58 10.23 -10.36
CA ILE A 50 -13.06 8.85 -10.56
C ILE A 50 -12.24 8.13 -11.62
N PHE A 51 -11.83 8.81 -12.69
CA PHE A 51 -10.95 8.25 -13.72
C PHE A 51 -9.61 7.77 -13.13
N LEU A 52 -8.99 8.54 -12.22
CA LEU A 52 -7.75 8.14 -11.58
C LEU A 52 -7.93 6.91 -10.68
N TRP A 53 -9.02 6.82 -9.93
CA TRP A 53 -9.32 5.62 -9.15
C TRP A 53 -9.59 4.40 -10.03
N LEU A 54 -10.29 4.58 -11.14
CA LEU A 54 -10.52 3.53 -12.13
C LEU A 54 -9.21 3.08 -12.78
N LEU A 55 -8.38 4.03 -13.23
CA LEU A 55 -7.09 3.75 -13.84
C LEU A 55 -6.17 2.99 -12.88
N THR A 56 -6.10 3.43 -11.62
CA THR A 56 -5.36 2.72 -10.57
C THR A 56 -5.88 1.30 -10.38
N GLY A 57 -7.20 1.11 -10.34
CA GLY A 57 -7.81 -0.21 -10.23
C GLY A 57 -7.45 -1.14 -11.40
N VAL A 58 -7.52 -0.62 -12.63
CA VAL A 58 -7.14 -1.36 -13.84
C VAL A 58 -5.65 -1.74 -13.79
N MET A 59 -4.78 -0.78 -13.44
CA MET A 59 -3.35 -1.05 -13.28
C MET A 59 -3.10 -2.13 -12.22
N THR A 60 -3.74 -2.04 -11.06
CA THR A 60 -3.57 -3.01 -9.98
C THR A 60 -4.02 -4.40 -10.40
N ILE A 61 -5.16 -4.52 -11.09
CA ILE A 61 -5.66 -5.79 -11.62
C ILE A 61 -4.70 -6.35 -12.69
N PHE A 62 -4.20 -5.53 -13.62
CA PHE A 62 -3.23 -5.97 -14.63
C PHE A 62 -1.91 -6.43 -14.01
N GLY A 63 -1.44 -5.72 -12.96
CA GLY A 63 -0.32 -6.17 -12.15
C GLY A 63 -0.59 -7.52 -11.49
N ALA A 64 -1.73 -7.67 -10.82
CA ALA A 64 -2.16 -8.88 -10.14
C ALA A 64 -2.26 -10.10 -11.10
N LEU A 65 -2.87 -9.91 -12.28
CA LEU A 65 -2.94 -10.93 -13.32
C LEU A 65 -1.55 -11.36 -13.80
N SER A 66 -0.65 -10.38 -13.98
CA SER A 66 0.73 -10.63 -14.41
C SER A 66 1.52 -11.42 -13.34
N TYR A 67 1.39 -11.02 -12.07
CA TYR A 67 2.00 -11.74 -10.95
C TYR A 67 1.41 -13.14 -10.76
N GLY A 68 0.14 -13.34 -11.12
CA GLY A 68 -0.51 -14.64 -11.08
C GLY A 68 0.24 -15.72 -11.88
N GLU A 69 0.77 -15.38 -13.08
CA GLU A 69 1.58 -16.30 -13.88
C GLU A 69 2.89 -16.63 -13.16
N LEU A 70 3.61 -15.62 -12.68
CA LEU A 70 4.88 -15.83 -11.97
C LEU A 70 4.69 -16.62 -10.68
N ALA A 71 3.63 -16.35 -9.94
CA ALA A 71 3.32 -17.07 -8.72
C ALA A 71 2.89 -18.52 -8.96
N GLY A 72 2.14 -18.77 -10.04
CA GLY A 72 1.78 -20.12 -10.46
C GLY A 72 2.99 -20.95 -10.89
N MET A 73 3.95 -20.33 -11.59
CA MET A 73 5.21 -20.95 -12.00
C MET A 73 6.15 -21.23 -10.81
N MET A 74 6.25 -20.29 -9.87
CA MET A 74 7.25 -20.30 -8.79
C MET A 74 6.60 -20.04 -7.42
N PRO A 75 5.81 -20.99 -6.89
CA PRO A 75 5.08 -20.80 -5.64
C PRO A 75 5.99 -21.00 -4.41
N LYS A 76 7.02 -20.16 -4.29
CA LYS A 76 8.00 -20.18 -3.21
C LYS A 76 7.87 -18.95 -2.34
N ALA A 77 8.19 -19.07 -1.04
CA ALA A 77 8.26 -17.93 -0.12
C ALA A 77 9.23 -16.87 -0.64
N GLY A 78 8.90 -15.60 -0.45
CA GLY A 78 9.65 -14.46 -0.98
C GLY A 78 9.12 -13.92 -2.31
N GLY A 79 8.21 -14.64 -2.99
CA GLY A 79 7.43 -14.15 -4.15
C GLY A 79 8.23 -13.34 -5.16
N GLN A 80 7.99 -12.03 -5.21
CA GLN A 80 8.61 -11.12 -6.17
C GLN A 80 10.15 -11.20 -6.20
N PHE A 81 10.81 -11.40 -5.06
CA PHE A 81 12.26 -11.62 -4.99
C PHE A 81 12.68 -12.85 -5.84
N VAL A 82 11.94 -13.95 -5.70
CA VAL A 82 12.20 -15.20 -6.46
C VAL A 82 12.01 -14.98 -7.95
N TYR A 83 10.97 -14.21 -8.34
CA TYR A 83 10.66 -13.94 -9.75
C TYR A 83 11.76 -13.09 -10.41
N ILE A 84 12.16 -12.01 -9.72
CA ILE A 84 13.24 -11.13 -10.18
C ILE A 84 14.56 -11.92 -10.29
N LYS A 85 14.89 -12.75 -9.30
CA LYS A 85 16.10 -13.55 -9.30
C LYS A 85 16.16 -14.48 -10.51
N LYS A 86 15.07 -15.20 -10.79
CA LYS A 86 15.00 -16.14 -11.91
C LYS A 86 15.09 -15.44 -13.27
N ALA A 87 14.48 -14.26 -13.41
CA ALA A 87 14.47 -13.50 -14.66
C ALA A 87 15.78 -12.73 -14.90
N TRP A 88 16.25 -11.98 -13.90
CA TRP A 88 17.29 -10.96 -14.01
C TRP A 88 18.60 -11.29 -13.28
N GLY A 89 18.60 -12.31 -12.41
CA GLY A 89 19.77 -12.75 -11.65
C GLY A 89 19.90 -12.10 -10.27
N ASP A 90 21.01 -12.44 -9.60
CA ASP A 90 21.22 -12.18 -8.17
C ASP A 90 21.32 -10.68 -7.81
N LEU A 91 21.99 -9.87 -8.64
CA LEU A 91 22.15 -8.42 -8.34
C LEU A 91 20.80 -7.72 -8.30
N THR A 92 19.98 -7.89 -9.34
CA THR A 92 18.66 -7.22 -9.41
C THR A 92 17.74 -7.70 -8.29
N ALA A 93 17.77 -9.00 -7.96
CA ALA A 93 17.03 -9.56 -6.85
C ALA A 93 17.51 -9.02 -5.49
N PHE A 94 18.83 -8.89 -5.32
CA PHE A 94 19.40 -8.29 -4.11
C PHE A 94 18.97 -6.84 -3.95
N LEU A 95 19.04 -6.03 -5.01
CA LEU A 95 18.63 -4.61 -4.97
C LEU A 95 17.14 -4.46 -4.65
N TYR A 96 16.29 -5.36 -5.17
CA TYR A 96 14.88 -5.42 -4.78
C TYR A 96 14.74 -5.70 -3.28
N GLY A 97 15.32 -6.80 -2.80
CA GLY A 97 15.22 -7.18 -1.39
C GLY A 97 15.83 -6.15 -0.44
N TRP A 98 16.94 -5.50 -0.85
CA TRP A 98 17.51 -4.34 -0.16
C TRP A 98 16.50 -3.19 -0.05
N SER A 99 15.84 -2.84 -1.16
CA SER A 99 14.84 -1.76 -1.17
C SER A 99 13.61 -2.10 -0.33
N VAL A 100 13.17 -3.37 -0.33
CA VAL A 100 12.10 -3.86 0.55
C VAL A 100 12.49 -3.70 2.02
N ALA A 101 13.72 -4.09 2.36
CA ALA A 101 14.23 -3.99 3.72
C ALA A 101 14.48 -2.55 4.17
N ALA A 102 15.01 -1.71 3.29
CA ALA A 102 15.39 -0.34 3.63
C ALA A 102 14.19 0.61 3.72
N VAL A 103 13.21 0.48 2.79
CA VAL A 103 12.17 1.51 2.68
C VAL A 103 10.78 1.00 2.24
N ILE A 104 10.66 0.07 1.28
CA ILE A 104 9.35 -0.27 0.73
C ILE A 104 8.46 -0.85 1.83
N GLN A 105 8.81 -2.00 2.36
CA GLN A 105 7.99 -2.68 3.37
C GLN A 105 8.05 -2.01 4.73
N THR A 106 9.25 -1.70 5.19
CA THR A 106 9.47 -1.12 6.53
C THR A 106 9.00 0.32 6.63
N GLY A 107 9.15 1.11 5.56
CA GLY A 107 8.58 2.45 5.48
C GLY A 107 7.06 2.42 5.49
N THR A 108 6.43 1.51 4.74
CA THR A 108 4.98 1.33 4.75
C THR A 108 4.47 0.87 6.13
N ILE A 109 5.18 -0.05 6.81
CA ILE A 109 4.85 -0.47 8.18
C ILE A 109 4.89 0.72 9.14
N ALA A 110 5.96 1.51 9.10
CA ALA A 110 6.11 2.71 9.94
C ALA A 110 4.99 3.71 9.67
N ALA A 111 4.69 3.95 8.41
CA ALA A 111 3.66 4.83 7.94
C ALA A 111 2.27 4.44 8.47
N VAL A 112 1.89 3.20 8.30
CA VAL A 112 0.60 2.67 8.75
C VAL A 112 0.49 2.67 10.27
N ALA A 113 1.59 2.41 11.00
CA ALA A 113 1.64 2.49 12.46
C ALA A 113 1.47 3.92 12.97
N MET A 114 2.08 4.91 12.29
CA MET A 114 1.88 6.33 12.63
C MET A 114 0.45 6.78 12.38
N ALA A 115 -0.19 6.30 11.29
CA ALA A 115 -1.61 6.55 11.06
C ALA A 115 -2.47 5.94 12.19
N PHE A 116 -2.19 4.71 12.61
CA PHE A 116 -2.86 4.09 13.75
C PHE A 116 -2.75 4.93 15.02
N ALA A 117 -1.53 5.39 15.36
CA ALA A 117 -1.29 6.24 16.52
C ALA A 117 -2.05 7.59 16.44
N LYS A 118 -2.03 8.23 15.25
CA LYS A 118 -2.73 9.51 15.01
C LYS A 118 -4.25 9.39 15.24
N TYR A 119 -4.87 8.30 14.79
CA TYR A 119 -6.31 8.11 14.98
C TYR A 119 -6.66 7.65 16.40
N THR A 120 -5.78 6.90 17.08
CA THR A 120 -5.92 6.58 18.50
C THR A 120 -5.88 7.86 19.35
N GLY A 121 -5.11 8.87 18.95
CA GLY A 121 -5.05 10.17 19.60
C GLY A 121 -6.38 10.93 19.63
N HIS A 122 -7.37 10.55 18.80
CA HIS A 122 -8.73 11.10 18.91
C HIS A 122 -9.39 10.77 20.24
N PHE A 123 -9.13 9.58 20.79
CA PHE A 123 -9.69 9.13 22.06
C PHE A 123 -8.77 9.38 23.26
N TRP A 124 -7.48 9.52 23.00
CA TRP A 124 -6.47 9.66 24.05
C TRP A 124 -5.57 10.85 23.76
N GLY A 125 -5.92 12.00 24.33
CA GLY A 125 -5.24 13.28 24.09
C GLY A 125 -3.73 13.27 24.38
N ALA A 126 -3.26 12.36 25.22
CA ALA A 126 -1.83 12.15 25.47
C ALA A 126 -1.05 11.78 24.18
N LEU A 127 -1.71 11.22 23.15
CA LEU A 127 -1.13 10.92 21.85
C LEU A 127 -1.22 12.08 20.86
N SER A 128 -1.23 13.34 21.36
CA SER A 128 -1.10 14.51 20.50
C SER A 128 0.31 14.58 19.89
N PRO A 129 0.44 14.94 18.60
CA PRO A 129 1.75 15.18 17.97
C PRO A 129 2.56 16.29 18.66
N THR A 130 1.88 17.19 19.37
CA THR A 130 2.52 18.26 20.15
C THR A 130 3.10 17.79 21.47
N ASN A 131 2.75 16.57 21.93
CA ASN A 131 3.28 15.98 23.15
C ASN A 131 4.66 15.36 22.87
N ILE A 132 5.69 16.19 22.99
CA ILE A 132 7.10 15.77 22.83
C ILE A 132 7.57 15.24 24.18
N LEU A 133 7.95 13.96 24.22
CA LEU A 133 8.41 13.25 25.42
C LEU A 133 9.93 13.39 25.61
N LEU A 134 10.68 13.50 24.50
CA LEU A 134 12.13 13.69 24.50
C LEU A 134 12.52 14.65 23.40
N ASP A 135 13.24 15.71 23.75
CA ASP A 135 13.81 16.66 22.80
C ASP A 135 15.33 16.72 23.00
N LEU A 136 16.07 16.13 22.04
CA LEU A 136 17.53 16.14 22.00
C LEU A 136 18.10 17.21 21.04
N GLY A 137 17.25 18.13 20.56
CA GLY A 137 17.59 19.13 19.54
C GLY A 137 17.57 18.55 18.13
N PHE A 138 18.43 17.57 17.85
CA PHE A 138 18.51 16.89 16.55
C PHE A 138 17.44 15.76 16.39
N LEU A 139 16.87 15.26 17.47
CA LEU A 139 15.85 14.22 17.50
C LEU A 139 14.77 14.58 18.50
N LYS A 140 13.52 14.68 18.03
CA LYS A 140 12.33 14.87 18.86
C LYS A 140 11.47 13.63 18.82
N ILE A 141 11.19 13.04 19.97
CA ILE A 141 10.36 11.87 20.12
C ILE A 141 9.04 12.29 20.74
N SER A 142 7.96 12.11 19.97
CA SER A 142 6.58 12.39 20.40
C SER A 142 5.88 11.14 20.91
N ALA A 143 4.84 11.31 21.71
CA ALA A 143 4.03 10.22 22.23
C ALA A 143 3.42 9.33 21.12
N PRO A 144 2.88 9.87 19.99
CA PRO A 144 2.41 9.04 18.88
C PRO A 144 3.48 8.14 18.27
N GLN A 145 4.74 8.60 18.18
CA GLN A 145 5.84 7.78 17.65
C GLN A 145 6.10 6.57 18.55
N LEU A 146 6.15 6.75 19.87
CA LEU A 146 6.32 5.62 20.79
C LEU A 146 5.13 4.65 20.77
N PHE A 147 3.91 5.16 20.62
CA PHE A 147 2.72 4.33 20.50
C PHE A 147 2.73 3.53 19.18
N ALA A 148 3.14 4.15 18.07
CA ALA A 148 3.35 3.47 16.79
C ALA A 148 4.38 2.34 16.90
N ILE A 149 5.53 2.62 17.52
CA ILE A 149 6.58 1.61 17.79
C ILE A 149 6.02 0.47 18.64
N ALA A 150 5.30 0.78 19.71
CA ALA A 150 4.67 -0.25 20.55
C ALA A 150 3.72 -1.15 19.74
N SER A 151 2.93 -0.57 18.82
CA SER A 151 2.03 -1.32 17.93
C SER A 151 2.78 -2.23 16.97
N ILE A 152 3.91 -1.77 16.39
CA ILE A 152 4.78 -2.57 15.52
C ILE A 152 5.36 -3.74 16.30
N LEU A 153 5.92 -3.49 17.49
CA LEU A 153 6.52 -4.53 18.30
C LEU A 153 5.48 -5.57 18.78
N LEU A 154 4.28 -5.12 19.15
CA LEU A 154 3.16 -6.00 19.51
C LEU A 154 2.78 -6.91 18.34
N LEU A 155 2.57 -6.34 17.13
CA LEU A 155 2.22 -7.13 15.96
C LEU A 155 3.36 -8.05 15.51
N THR A 156 4.61 -7.61 15.64
CA THR A 156 5.80 -8.44 15.39
C THR A 156 5.83 -9.63 16.34
N TYR A 157 5.60 -9.40 17.64
CA TYR A 157 5.51 -10.47 18.65
C TYR A 157 4.41 -11.46 18.30
N ILE A 158 3.18 -10.99 18.02
CA ILE A 158 2.05 -11.86 17.68
C ILE A 158 2.36 -12.71 16.45
N ASN A 159 2.89 -12.11 15.38
CA ASN A 159 3.25 -12.82 14.15
C ASN A 159 4.43 -13.80 14.35
N SER A 160 5.29 -13.56 15.35
CA SER A 160 6.41 -14.46 15.69
C SER A 160 5.95 -15.72 16.43
N ARG A 161 4.73 -15.73 16.96
CA ARG A 161 4.14 -16.88 17.69
C ARG A 161 3.49 -17.91 16.77
N GLY A 162 3.39 -17.64 15.46
CA GLY A 162 2.89 -18.56 14.46
C GLY A 162 1.95 -17.93 13.44
N ILE A 163 1.85 -18.55 12.26
CA ILE A 163 1.05 -18.05 11.14
C ILE A 163 -0.45 -17.93 11.48
N ASN A 164 -0.97 -18.81 12.34
CA ASN A 164 -2.40 -18.83 12.69
C ASN A 164 -2.85 -17.57 13.42
N TYR A 165 -2.00 -16.97 14.27
CA TYR A 165 -2.32 -15.72 14.95
C TYR A 165 -2.43 -14.55 13.97
N GLY A 166 -1.48 -14.42 13.04
CA GLY A 166 -1.54 -13.42 11.98
C GLY A 166 -2.75 -13.61 11.06
N LYS A 167 -3.07 -14.87 10.71
CA LYS A 167 -4.27 -15.23 9.94
C LYS A 167 -5.55 -14.76 10.61
N ILE A 168 -5.73 -15.02 11.92
CA ILE A 168 -6.94 -14.63 12.67
C ILE A 168 -7.08 -13.11 12.69
N ILE A 169 -6.00 -12.37 13.01
CA ILE A 169 -6.01 -10.91 12.96
C ILE A 169 -6.41 -10.44 11.57
N GLN A 170 -5.78 -10.98 10.53
CA GLN A 170 -6.05 -10.59 9.16
C GLN A 170 -7.52 -10.83 8.77
N LEU A 171 -8.07 -12.00 9.11
CA LEU A 171 -9.46 -12.34 8.82
C LEU A 171 -10.44 -11.40 9.55
N VAL A 172 -10.28 -11.24 10.87
CA VAL A 172 -11.19 -10.45 11.70
C VAL A 172 -11.14 -8.96 11.29
N PHE A 173 -9.94 -8.39 11.25
CA PHE A 173 -9.81 -6.95 10.94
C PHE A 173 -10.15 -6.62 9.49
N THR A 174 -9.83 -7.50 8.53
CA THR A 174 -10.22 -7.28 7.13
C THR A 174 -11.72 -7.41 6.92
N SER A 175 -12.36 -8.39 7.55
CA SER A 175 -13.83 -8.51 7.50
C SER A 175 -14.51 -7.29 8.13
N ALA A 176 -14.05 -6.86 9.31
CA ALA A 176 -14.62 -5.70 10.02
C ALA A 176 -14.52 -4.42 9.17
N LYS A 177 -13.34 -4.14 8.58
CA LYS A 177 -13.16 -2.93 7.75
C LYS A 177 -13.94 -2.99 6.44
N LEU A 178 -14.07 -4.15 5.80
CA LEU A 178 -14.89 -4.30 4.60
C LEU A 178 -16.37 -4.08 4.92
N ILE A 179 -16.89 -4.69 5.98
CA ILE A 179 -18.29 -4.49 6.41
C ILE A 179 -18.55 -3.02 6.72
N ALA A 180 -17.64 -2.35 7.46
CA ALA A 180 -17.80 -0.95 7.82
C ALA A 180 -17.72 -0.02 6.60
N LEU A 181 -16.82 -0.30 5.63
CA LEU A 181 -16.74 0.44 4.36
C LEU A 181 -18.00 0.25 3.53
N PHE A 182 -18.50 -0.98 3.39
CA PHE A 182 -19.75 -1.23 2.68
C PHE A 182 -20.93 -0.52 3.35
N ALA A 183 -21.01 -0.54 4.69
CA ALA A 183 -22.05 0.19 5.42
C ALA A 183 -21.95 1.70 5.17
N LEU A 184 -20.76 2.28 5.19
CA LEU A 184 -20.52 3.69 4.89
C LEU A 184 -20.93 4.05 3.45
N ILE A 185 -20.59 3.20 2.47
CA ILE A 185 -20.93 3.37 1.06
C ILE A 185 -22.46 3.34 0.87
N ILE A 186 -23.12 2.31 1.39
CA ILE A 186 -24.59 2.15 1.28
C ILE A 186 -25.29 3.33 1.94
N ALA A 187 -24.91 3.68 3.18
CA ALA A 187 -25.48 4.83 3.89
C ALA A 187 -25.22 6.14 3.12
N GLY A 188 -24.03 6.29 2.52
CA GLY A 188 -23.67 7.44 1.71
C GLY A 188 -24.54 7.60 0.47
N PHE A 189 -24.87 6.51 -0.21
CA PHE A 189 -25.81 6.56 -1.33
C PHE A 189 -27.25 6.86 -0.90
N ILE A 190 -27.70 6.28 0.22
CA ILE A 190 -29.06 6.52 0.73
C ILE A 190 -29.24 7.96 1.18
N VAL A 191 -28.33 8.47 2.01
CA VAL A 191 -28.41 9.83 2.57
C VAL A 191 -28.17 10.88 1.48
N GLY A 192 -27.17 10.67 0.64
CA GLY A 192 -26.80 11.59 -0.43
C GLY A 192 -27.78 11.61 -1.62
N ALA A 193 -28.69 10.63 -1.76
CA ALA A 193 -29.61 10.54 -2.89
C ALA A 193 -30.51 11.80 -3.07
N LYS A 194 -30.77 12.52 -1.98
CA LYS A 194 -31.61 13.73 -1.99
C LYS A 194 -30.80 15.04 -2.01
N SER A 195 -29.46 14.98 -1.95
CA SER A 195 -28.61 16.16 -1.85
C SER A 195 -28.48 16.94 -3.17
N GLY A 196 -28.63 16.27 -4.31
CA GLY A 196 -28.33 16.82 -5.63
C GLY A 196 -26.83 16.99 -5.92
N LEU A 197 -25.96 16.74 -4.94
CA LEU A 197 -24.51 16.96 -5.05
C LEU A 197 -23.84 16.13 -6.12
N MET A 198 -24.30 14.89 -6.34
CA MET A 198 -23.79 14.06 -7.44
C MET A 198 -23.93 14.77 -8.79
N GLY A 199 -25.13 15.30 -9.10
CA GLY A 199 -25.34 16.08 -10.32
C GLY A 199 -24.47 17.33 -10.41
N GLN A 200 -24.39 18.09 -9.32
CA GLN A 200 -23.54 19.30 -9.25
C GLN A 200 -22.07 19.00 -9.46
N ASN A 201 -21.54 17.96 -8.83
CA ASN A 201 -20.12 17.56 -8.95
C ASN A 201 -19.76 17.11 -10.36
N PHE A 202 -20.72 16.56 -11.14
CA PHE A 202 -20.51 16.09 -12.50
C PHE A 202 -20.94 17.08 -13.59
N THR A 203 -21.42 18.30 -13.25
CA THR A 203 -21.77 19.33 -14.25
C THR A 203 -20.59 19.67 -15.15
N ASP A 204 -19.39 19.85 -14.55
CA ASP A 204 -18.14 20.12 -15.25
C ASP A 204 -17.14 18.96 -15.01
N ALA A 205 -17.57 17.74 -15.25
CA ALA A 205 -16.86 16.51 -14.87
C ALA A 205 -15.41 16.43 -15.36
N TRP A 206 -15.10 17.10 -16.47
CA TRP A 206 -13.79 17.04 -17.15
C TRP A 206 -13.06 18.40 -17.18
N ALA A 207 -13.61 19.44 -16.53
CA ALA A 207 -12.97 20.75 -16.42
C ALA A 207 -11.87 20.69 -15.34
N ALA A 208 -10.65 20.41 -15.78
CA ALA A 208 -9.53 20.23 -14.86
C ALA A 208 -9.04 21.58 -14.29
N THR A 209 -8.92 21.63 -12.99
CA THR A 209 -8.30 22.77 -12.27
C THR A 209 -7.26 22.27 -11.28
N GLN A 210 -6.24 23.07 -11.03
CA GLN A 210 -5.26 22.79 -9.99
C GLN A 210 -5.33 23.85 -8.91
N THR A 211 -5.42 23.44 -7.66
CA THR A 211 -5.45 24.32 -6.48
C THR A 211 -4.17 24.11 -5.67
N VAL A 212 -3.35 25.13 -5.59
CA VAL A 212 -2.07 25.11 -4.90
C VAL A 212 -2.00 26.17 -3.82
N LYS A 213 -1.25 25.88 -2.75
CA LYS A 213 -0.95 26.84 -1.70
C LYS A 213 0.28 27.63 -2.10
N THR A 214 0.18 28.96 -2.14
CA THR A 214 1.30 29.85 -2.44
C THR A 214 2.24 29.99 -1.25
N ASP A 215 3.43 30.53 -1.46
CA ASP A 215 4.40 30.84 -0.40
C ASP A 215 3.85 31.82 0.64
N THR A 216 2.88 32.66 0.24
CA THR A 216 2.17 33.57 1.15
C THR A 216 1.08 32.90 1.99
N GLY A 217 0.86 31.58 1.77
CA GLY A 217 -0.16 30.80 2.47
C GLY A 217 -1.57 30.86 1.86
N ALA A 218 -1.78 31.67 0.81
CA ALA A 218 -3.06 31.74 0.09
C ALA A 218 -3.24 30.54 -0.83
N TRP A 219 -4.50 30.12 -1.03
CA TRP A 219 -4.84 29.09 -2.02
C TRP A 219 -5.22 29.75 -3.35
N VAL A 220 -4.63 29.27 -4.43
CA VAL A 220 -4.90 29.76 -5.79
C VAL A 220 -5.33 28.58 -6.66
N THR A 221 -6.46 28.75 -7.35
CA THR A 221 -7.00 27.77 -8.30
C THR A 221 -6.82 28.28 -9.72
N GLN A 222 -6.25 27.45 -10.59
CA GLN A 222 -6.03 27.73 -12.02
C GLN A 222 -6.55 26.59 -12.88
N ASN A 223 -7.06 26.93 -14.06
CA ASN A 223 -7.42 25.92 -15.06
C ASN A 223 -6.14 25.28 -15.61
N ILE A 224 -6.16 23.95 -15.75
CA ILE A 224 -5.06 23.19 -16.36
C ILE A 224 -5.53 22.42 -17.59
N GLY A 225 -4.66 22.32 -18.60
CA GLY A 225 -4.93 21.58 -19.83
C GLY A 225 -3.62 21.15 -20.51
N GLY A 226 -3.73 20.36 -21.57
CA GLY A 226 -2.56 19.88 -22.31
C GLY A 226 -1.54 19.14 -21.42
N MET A 227 -0.27 19.53 -21.50
CA MET A 227 0.81 18.90 -20.73
C MET A 227 0.64 19.11 -19.21
N ALA A 228 0.14 20.26 -18.76
CA ALA A 228 -0.10 20.51 -17.34
C ALA A 228 -1.14 19.54 -16.74
N LEU A 229 -2.18 19.18 -17.52
CA LEU A 229 -3.14 18.16 -17.11
C LEU A 229 -2.47 16.78 -17.02
N VAL A 230 -1.66 16.39 -17.99
CA VAL A 230 -0.94 15.10 -17.97
C VAL A 230 -0.03 14.99 -16.74
N LEU A 231 0.72 16.06 -16.45
CA LEU A 231 1.57 16.11 -15.25
C LEU A 231 0.75 16.10 -13.97
N GLY A 232 -0.37 16.81 -13.93
CA GLY A 232 -1.32 16.80 -12.81
C GLY A 232 -1.90 15.41 -12.57
N LEU A 233 -2.38 14.72 -13.61
CA LEU A 233 -2.90 13.35 -13.50
C LEU A 233 -1.83 12.38 -13.00
N GLY A 234 -0.61 12.44 -13.56
CA GLY A 234 0.50 11.57 -13.13
C GLY A 234 1.00 11.86 -11.71
N THR A 235 0.79 13.08 -11.19
CA THR A 235 1.11 13.42 -9.80
C THR A 235 -0.04 12.99 -8.87
N ALA A 236 -1.29 13.25 -9.25
CA ALA A 236 -2.46 12.92 -8.43
C ALA A 236 -2.65 11.41 -8.22
N ILE A 237 -2.30 10.59 -9.23
CA ILE A 237 -2.47 9.13 -9.17
C ILE A 237 -1.63 8.45 -8.07
N ILE A 238 -0.58 9.11 -7.54
CA ILE A 238 0.26 8.56 -6.47
C ILE A 238 -0.58 8.20 -5.24
N GLY A 239 -1.52 9.06 -4.87
CA GLY A 239 -2.39 8.83 -3.71
C GLY A 239 -3.21 7.54 -3.85
N SER A 240 -3.83 7.34 -5.01
CA SER A 240 -4.61 6.13 -5.28
C SER A 240 -3.73 4.89 -5.46
N LEU A 241 -2.56 5.00 -6.08
CA LEU A 241 -1.58 3.91 -6.21
C LEU A 241 -1.06 3.47 -4.84
N PHE A 242 -0.67 4.41 -3.97
CA PHE A 242 -0.29 4.10 -2.61
C PHE A 242 -1.42 3.39 -1.83
N SER A 243 -2.66 3.90 -1.95
CA SER A 243 -3.82 3.30 -1.29
C SER A 243 -4.14 1.90 -1.79
N SER A 244 -3.74 1.58 -3.02
CA SER A 244 -3.95 0.29 -3.68
C SER A 244 -2.70 -0.58 -3.72
N ASP A 245 -1.64 -0.22 -3.01
CA ASP A 245 -0.39 -0.97 -2.96
C ASP A 245 -0.46 -2.20 -2.01
N SER A 246 0.61 -2.96 -1.93
CA SER A 246 0.75 -4.15 -1.08
C SER A 246 -0.12 -5.36 -1.47
N TRP A 247 -0.78 -5.32 -2.64
CA TRP A 247 -1.55 -6.44 -3.18
C TRP A 247 -0.69 -7.68 -3.45
N ASN A 248 0.58 -7.49 -3.78
CA ASN A 248 1.56 -8.54 -4.08
C ASN A 248 2.05 -9.31 -2.84
N ASN A 249 1.75 -8.84 -1.63
CA ASN A 249 2.21 -9.44 -0.37
C ASN A 249 1.81 -10.91 -0.21
N VAL A 250 0.68 -11.33 -0.79
CA VAL A 250 0.27 -12.73 -0.80
C VAL A 250 1.29 -13.65 -1.50
N THR A 251 2.04 -13.12 -2.45
CA THR A 251 3.10 -13.89 -3.14
C THR A 251 4.30 -14.16 -2.23
N PHE A 252 4.54 -13.30 -1.24
CA PHE A 252 5.66 -13.48 -0.30
C PHE A 252 5.45 -14.69 0.62
N ILE A 253 4.19 -15.01 0.93
CA ILE A 253 3.79 -16.14 1.77
C ILE A 253 3.40 -17.38 0.96
N ALA A 254 3.79 -17.46 -0.32
CA ALA A 254 3.40 -18.55 -1.22
C ALA A 254 3.72 -19.94 -0.68
N GLY A 255 4.78 -20.09 0.12
CA GLY A 255 5.15 -21.34 0.79
C GLY A 255 4.16 -21.83 1.85
N GLU A 256 3.28 -20.95 2.35
CA GLU A 256 2.28 -21.23 3.41
C GLU A 256 0.86 -21.43 2.84
N ILE A 257 0.65 -21.21 1.54
CA ILE A 257 -0.65 -21.31 0.86
C ILE A 257 -0.86 -22.74 0.35
N LYS A 258 -2.05 -23.29 0.64
CA LYS A 258 -2.54 -24.57 0.07
C LYS A 258 -2.83 -24.35 -1.41
N ASP A 259 -2.53 -25.35 -2.26
CA ASP A 259 -2.68 -25.26 -3.71
C ASP A 259 -2.23 -23.91 -4.29
N PRO A 260 -0.98 -23.49 -4.05
CA PRO A 260 -0.55 -22.12 -4.33
C PRO A 260 -0.63 -21.76 -5.82
N ARG A 261 -0.49 -22.75 -6.71
CA ARG A 261 -0.61 -22.58 -8.16
C ARG A 261 -1.98 -22.10 -8.61
N ARG A 262 -3.03 -22.41 -7.86
CA ARG A 262 -4.41 -21.98 -8.06
C ARG A 262 -4.79 -20.82 -7.15
N ASN A 263 -4.50 -20.95 -5.85
CA ASN A 263 -5.03 -20.05 -4.85
C ASN A 263 -4.35 -18.67 -4.85
N ILE A 264 -3.05 -18.57 -5.24
CA ILE A 264 -2.39 -17.27 -5.29
C ILE A 264 -2.94 -16.41 -6.45
N PRO A 265 -3.00 -16.88 -7.71
CA PRO A 265 -3.60 -16.10 -8.79
C PRO A 265 -5.03 -15.68 -8.50
N LEU A 266 -5.85 -16.58 -7.93
CA LEU A 266 -7.23 -16.26 -7.54
C LEU A 266 -7.30 -15.26 -6.39
N SER A 267 -6.45 -15.37 -5.37
CA SER A 267 -6.38 -14.41 -4.25
C SER A 267 -5.99 -13.02 -4.73
N LEU A 268 -5.02 -12.94 -5.66
CA LEU A 268 -4.62 -11.68 -6.30
C LEU A 268 -5.80 -11.05 -7.03
N LEU A 269 -6.48 -11.81 -7.90
CA LEU A 269 -7.60 -11.29 -8.69
C LEU A 269 -8.79 -10.88 -7.80
N LEU A 270 -9.21 -11.75 -6.88
CA LEU A 270 -10.35 -11.47 -6.01
C LEU A 270 -10.05 -10.32 -5.05
N GLY A 271 -8.89 -10.32 -4.40
CA GLY A 271 -8.52 -9.28 -3.45
C GLY A 271 -8.40 -7.91 -4.10
N THR A 272 -7.69 -7.80 -5.23
CA THR A 272 -7.57 -6.52 -5.96
C THR A 272 -8.90 -6.08 -6.56
N GLY A 273 -9.71 -7.00 -7.08
CA GLY A 273 -11.04 -6.71 -7.63
C GLY A 273 -11.99 -6.16 -6.56
N ILE A 274 -12.06 -6.80 -5.38
CA ILE A 274 -12.87 -6.32 -4.25
C ILE A 274 -12.44 -4.92 -3.83
N VAL A 275 -11.15 -4.69 -3.64
CA VAL A 275 -10.64 -3.39 -3.19
C VAL A 275 -10.88 -2.30 -4.23
N THR A 276 -10.63 -2.58 -5.51
CA THR A 276 -10.91 -1.64 -6.61
C THR A 276 -12.37 -1.23 -6.63
N PHE A 277 -13.27 -2.20 -6.54
CA PHE A 277 -14.71 -1.95 -6.51
C PHE A 277 -15.11 -1.09 -5.31
N VAL A 278 -14.64 -1.45 -4.12
CA VAL A 278 -14.92 -0.70 -2.88
C VAL A 278 -14.39 0.73 -2.96
N TYR A 279 -13.20 0.94 -3.51
CA TYR A 279 -12.60 2.28 -3.62
C TYR A 279 -13.34 3.19 -4.59
N ILE A 280 -13.77 2.66 -5.73
CA ILE A 280 -14.59 3.42 -6.69
C ILE A 280 -15.94 3.78 -6.04
N CYS A 281 -16.62 2.81 -5.42
CA CYS A 281 -17.90 3.04 -4.75
C CYS A 281 -17.77 4.03 -3.57
N ALA A 282 -16.69 3.97 -2.79
CA ALA A 282 -16.44 4.90 -1.70
C ALA A 282 -16.28 6.34 -2.21
N ASN A 283 -15.52 6.55 -3.28
CA ASN A 283 -15.34 7.88 -3.87
C ASN A 283 -16.64 8.42 -4.49
N LEU A 284 -17.44 7.56 -5.13
CA LEU A 284 -18.78 7.95 -5.59
C LEU A 284 -19.69 8.32 -4.41
N ALA A 285 -19.62 7.59 -3.29
CA ALA A 285 -20.36 7.95 -2.08
C ALA A 285 -19.89 9.28 -1.48
N TYR A 286 -18.58 9.56 -1.49
CA TYR A 286 -18.05 10.86 -1.07
C TYR A 286 -18.58 12.00 -1.94
N LEU A 287 -18.58 11.84 -3.26
CA LEU A 287 -19.14 12.82 -4.20
C LEU A 287 -20.67 13.00 -4.08
N ASN A 288 -21.36 11.99 -3.57
CA ASN A 288 -22.81 12.08 -3.29
C ASN A 288 -23.11 12.84 -1.98
N LEU A 289 -22.15 12.89 -1.06
CA LEU A 289 -22.31 13.50 0.27
C LEU A 289 -21.65 14.87 0.40
N LEU A 290 -20.64 15.17 -0.42
CA LEU A 290 -19.80 16.36 -0.31
C LEU A 290 -19.63 17.04 -1.67
N PRO A 291 -19.61 18.38 -1.74
CA PRO A 291 -19.10 19.08 -2.91
C PRO A 291 -17.64 18.69 -3.15
N LEU A 292 -17.24 18.52 -4.41
CA LEU A 292 -15.83 18.29 -4.75
C LEU A 292 -15.00 19.53 -4.41
N LYS A 293 -15.42 20.68 -4.94
CA LYS A 293 -14.81 21.99 -4.71
C LYS A 293 -15.29 22.57 -3.37
N GLY A 294 -14.47 23.39 -2.75
CA GLY A 294 -14.81 24.02 -1.50
C GLY A 294 -13.98 25.27 -1.25
N ASP A 295 -14.20 25.89 -0.10
CA ASP A 295 -13.46 27.05 0.38
C ASP A 295 -12.49 26.61 1.48
N PRO A 296 -11.18 26.95 1.38
CA PRO A 296 -10.20 26.66 2.43
C PRO A 296 -10.54 27.32 3.77
N ASN A 297 -11.32 28.42 3.73
CA ASN A 297 -11.80 29.13 4.92
C ASN A 297 -13.24 28.77 5.30
N GLY A 298 -13.81 27.74 4.66
CA GLY A 298 -15.16 27.26 4.96
C GLY A 298 -15.33 26.92 6.43
N ILE A 299 -16.51 27.25 6.99
CA ILE A 299 -16.79 27.07 8.43
C ILE A 299 -17.37 25.70 8.76
N ASP A 300 -17.90 24.99 7.76
CA ASP A 300 -18.53 23.69 7.91
C ASP A 300 -18.02 22.68 6.86
N VAL A 301 -18.45 21.44 7.00
CA VAL A 301 -17.99 20.32 6.17
C VAL A 301 -18.40 20.50 4.70
N LEU A 302 -19.59 21.04 4.43
CA LEU A 302 -20.08 21.24 3.06
C LEU A 302 -19.35 22.39 2.38
N SER A 303 -19.11 23.50 3.08
CA SER A 303 -18.38 24.64 2.53
C SER A 303 -16.91 24.30 2.24
N LYS A 304 -16.28 23.42 3.02
CA LYS A 304 -14.93 22.91 2.78
C LYS A 304 -14.87 21.89 1.64
N GLY A 305 -15.92 21.11 1.46
CA GLY A 305 -15.98 20.07 0.46
C GLY A 305 -14.90 18.98 0.60
N ILE A 306 -14.67 18.23 -0.48
CA ILE A 306 -13.62 17.18 -0.53
C ILE A 306 -12.22 17.82 -0.51
N MET A 307 -12.01 18.90 -1.30
CA MET A 307 -10.70 19.53 -1.47
C MET A 307 -10.08 20.02 -0.15
N PHE A 308 -10.88 20.53 0.75
CA PHE A 308 -10.43 21.16 1.99
C PHE A 308 -10.98 20.49 3.25
N ALA A 309 -11.35 19.20 3.13
CA ALA A 309 -11.73 18.40 4.30
C ALA A 309 -10.65 18.51 5.38
N ASP A 310 -11.05 18.70 6.64
CA ASP A 310 -10.15 18.93 7.76
C ASP A 310 -9.07 17.84 7.88
N ASN A 311 -7.80 18.26 7.82
CA ASN A 311 -6.63 17.36 7.77
C ASN A 311 -6.71 16.29 6.67
N ASP A 312 -7.34 16.61 5.53
CA ASP A 312 -7.59 15.74 4.39
C ASP A 312 -8.49 14.53 4.70
N ARG A 313 -9.23 14.53 5.82
CA ARG A 313 -10.05 13.41 6.29
C ARG A 313 -11.41 13.33 5.56
N VAL A 314 -11.38 13.08 4.25
CA VAL A 314 -12.58 13.00 3.40
C VAL A 314 -13.59 11.99 3.92
N GLY A 315 -13.13 10.80 4.33
CA GLY A 315 -14.01 9.77 4.91
C GLY A 315 -14.74 10.26 6.16
N THR A 316 -14.08 11.05 7.02
CA THR A 316 -14.69 11.62 8.23
C THR A 316 -15.70 12.71 7.85
N ALA A 317 -15.35 13.57 6.89
CA ALA A 317 -16.25 14.59 6.38
C ALA A 317 -17.54 13.99 5.77
N ALA A 318 -17.38 12.93 4.97
CA ALA A 318 -18.51 12.19 4.41
C ALA A 318 -19.36 11.50 5.50
N ALA A 319 -18.72 10.85 6.46
CA ALA A 319 -19.41 10.23 7.58
C ALA A 319 -20.17 11.24 8.44
N PHE A 320 -19.69 12.47 8.54
CA PHE A 320 -20.38 13.54 9.27
C PHE A 320 -21.76 13.86 8.66
N GLN A 321 -21.91 13.79 7.34
CA GLN A 321 -23.19 13.97 6.66
C GLN A 321 -24.21 12.85 6.97
N ILE A 322 -23.71 11.68 7.41
CA ILE A 322 -24.54 10.50 7.73
C ILE A 322 -24.86 10.46 9.24
N PHE A 323 -23.83 10.63 10.07
CA PHE A 323 -23.87 10.36 11.51
C PHE A 323 -23.76 11.61 12.40
N GLY A 324 -23.58 12.81 11.81
CA GLY A 324 -23.38 14.03 12.58
C GLY A 324 -22.14 13.99 13.47
N ASN A 325 -22.25 14.51 14.67
CA ASN A 325 -21.12 14.71 15.60
C ASN A 325 -20.40 13.41 16.04
N VAL A 326 -21.04 12.26 15.96
CA VAL A 326 -20.41 10.97 16.32
C VAL A 326 -19.50 10.42 15.21
N ALA A 327 -19.53 11.01 14.02
CA ALA A 327 -18.78 10.56 12.86
C ALA A 327 -17.27 10.51 13.11
N ALA A 328 -16.72 11.50 13.79
CA ALA A 328 -15.29 11.58 14.05
C ALA A 328 -14.79 10.39 14.88
N GLY A 329 -15.54 10.00 15.91
CA GLY A 329 -15.24 8.82 16.74
C GLY A 329 -15.42 7.51 15.97
N LEU A 330 -16.52 7.35 15.22
CA LEU A 330 -16.76 6.17 14.41
C LEU A 330 -15.65 5.97 13.37
N MET A 331 -15.27 7.02 12.65
CA MET A 331 -14.22 6.95 11.64
C MET A 331 -12.85 6.71 12.27
N ALA A 332 -12.57 7.29 13.44
CA ALA A 332 -11.32 7.00 14.16
C ALA A 332 -11.22 5.50 14.49
N VAL A 333 -12.27 4.89 15.04
CA VAL A 333 -12.30 3.43 15.31
C VAL A 333 -12.13 2.63 14.02
N LEU A 334 -12.86 2.97 12.95
CA LEU A 334 -12.77 2.27 11.67
C LEU A 334 -11.35 2.32 11.10
N ILE A 335 -10.71 3.49 11.13
CA ILE A 335 -9.36 3.65 10.59
C ILE A 335 -8.33 2.97 11.49
N MET A 336 -8.52 2.95 12.82
CA MET A 336 -7.69 2.16 13.74
C MET A 336 -7.77 0.67 13.41
N ILE A 337 -8.96 0.12 13.24
CA ILE A 337 -9.18 -1.28 12.81
C ILE A 337 -8.49 -1.54 11.47
N SER A 338 -8.68 -0.63 10.51
CA SER A 338 -8.13 -0.74 9.17
C SER A 338 -6.60 -0.76 9.17
N THR A 339 -5.98 0.20 9.83
CA THR A 339 -4.52 0.36 9.88
C THR A 339 -3.84 -0.73 10.70
N PHE A 340 -4.43 -1.17 11.81
CA PHE A 340 -3.90 -2.27 12.61
C PHE A 340 -3.89 -3.60 11.83
N GLY A 341 -5.01 -3.92 11.16
CA GLY A 341 -5.11 -5.11 10.31
C GLY A 341 -4.17 -5.05 9.10
N CYS A 342 -4.08 -3.89 8.42
CA CYS A 342 -3.14 -3.67 7.32
C CYS A 342 -1.70 -3.91 7.78
N ASN A 343 -1.31 -3.31 8.90
CA ASN A 343 0.04 -3.44 9.44
C ASN A 343 0.41 -4.88 9.84
N SER A 344 -0.56 -5.63 10.38
CA SER A 344 -0.36 -7.06 10.65
C SER A 344 -0.03 -7.85 9.38
N GLY A 345 -0.74 -7.59 8.28
CA GLY A 345 -0.48 -8.22 6.98
C GLY A 345 0.88 -7.86 6.39
N LEU A 346 1.27 -6.60 6.50
CA LEU A 346 2.58 -6.09 6.06
C LEU A 346 3.72 -6.77 6.84
N ILE A 347 3.64 -6.80 8.17
CA ILE A 347 4.64 -7.42 9.04
C ILE A 347 4.74 -8.91 8.76
N LEU A 348 3.61 -9.60 8.66
CA LEU A 348 3.55 -11.02 8.39
C LEU A 348 4.24 -11.36 7.07
N SER A 349 3.93 -10.66 5.99
CA SER A 349 4.38 -10.99 4.63
C SER A 349 5.83 -10.58 4.37
N GLY A 350 6.24 -9.37 4.76
CA GLY A 350 7.55 -8.81 4.41
C GLY A 350 8.74 -9.60 4.91
N ALA A 351 8.64 -10.19 6.10
CA ALA A 351 9.70 -11.02 6.68
C ALA A 351 10.07 -12.24 5.82
N ARG A 352 9.15 -12.73 4.95
CA ARG A 352 9.41 -13.87 4.03
C ARG A 352 10.35 -13.49 2.89
N VAL A 353 10.44 -12.23 2.52
CA VAL A 353 11.41 -11.73 1.55
C VAL A 353 12.83 -11.86 2.13
N TYR A 354 13.05 -11.43 3.38
CA TYR A 354 14.35 -11.53 4.04
C TYR A 354 14.76 -12.99 4.28
N TYR A 355 13.79 -13.84 4.63
CA TYR A 355 13.99 -15.29 4.73
C TYR A 355 14.49 -15.87 3.39
N ALA A 356 13.81 -15.55 2.27
CA ALA A 356 14.17 -16.03 0.95
C ALA A 356 15.57 -15.53 0.53
N MET A 357 15.87 -14.25 0.75
CA MET A 357 17.21 -13.69 0.50
C MET A 357 18.30 -14.42 1.29
N SER A 358 18.03 -14.74 2.57
CA SER A 358 18.97 -15.45 3.42
C SER A 358 19.21 -16.89 2.97
N LYS A 359 18.14 -17.60 2.56
CA LYS A 359 18.25 -18.95 1.98
C LYS A 359 19.10 -18.98 0.71
N ASP A 360 19.02 -17.93 -0.09
CA ASP A 360 19.81 -17.77 -1.32
C ASP A 360 21.21 -17.19 -1.05
N GLY A 361 21.57 -16.97 0.22
CA GLY A 361 22.84 -16.45 0.62
C GLY A 361 23.06 -14.96 0.27
N LEU A 362 21.97 -14.23 -0.01
CA LEU A 362 21.97 -12.78 -0.30
C LEU A 362 21.60 -11.95 0.93
N PHE A 363 21.54 -12.55 2.12
CA PHE A 363 21.29 -11.87 3.40
C PHE A 363 21.94 -12.64 4.56
N PHE A 364 21.84 -12.12 5.79
CA PHE A 364 22.43 -12.75 6.98
C PHE A 364 21.88 -14.17 7.20
N LYS A 365 22.76 -15.17 7.40
CA LYS A 365 22.40 -16.59 7.52
C LYS A 365 21.38 -16.88 8.62
N GLY A 366 21.42 -16.16 9.75
CA GLY A 366 20.49 -16.37 10.87
C GLY A 366 19.03 -16.03 10.53
N VAL A 367 18.79 -15.10 9.59
CA VAL A 367 17.46 -14.65 9.18
C VAL A 367 16.70 -15.72 8.39
N GLY A 368 17.42 -16.67 7.76
CA GLY A 368 16.85 -17.80 7.00
C GLY A 368 16.45 -19.01 7.86
N LYS A 369 16.32 -18.87 9.18
CA LYS A 369 15.88 -19.94 10.08
C LYS A 369 14.43 -19.71 10.49
N LEU A 370 13.66 -20.82 10.55
CA LEU A 370 12.34 -20.83 11.15
C LEU A 370 12.47 -21.08 12.66
N ASN A 371 11.58 -20.49 13.46
CA ASN A 371 11.47 -20.76 14.88
C ASN A 371 10.56 -21.99 15.15
N ASP A 372 10.37 -22.37 16.40
CA ASP A 372 9.54 -23.51 16.81
C ASP A 372 8.06 -23.36 16.36
N ALA A 373 7.61 -22.14 16.10
CA ALA A 373 6.29 -21.84 15.57
C ALA A 373 6.22 -21.89 14.02
N ASN A 374 7.30 -22.35 13.37
CA ASN A 374 7.44 -22.46 11.90
C ASN A 374 7.28 -21.12 11.15
N VAL A 375 7.78 -20.02 11.74
CA VAL A 375 7.82 -18.69 11.14
C VAL A 375 9.25 -18.10 11.19
N PRO A 376 9.62 -17.18 10.29
CA PRO A 376 10.96 -16.59 10.25
C PRO A 376 11.13 -15.53 11.35
N GLY A 377 11.24 -15.96 12.60
CA GLY A 377 11.22 -15.10 13.79
C GLY A 377 12.27 -14.00 13.77
N MET A 378 13.53 -14.31 13.42
CA MET A 378 14.59 -13.30 13.33
C MET A 378 14.33 -12.27 12.22
N ALA A 379 13.76 -12.68 11.08
CA ALA A 379 13.36 -11.78 10.01
C ALA A 379 12.25 -10.80 10.46
N LEU A 380 11.25 -11.31 11.19
CA LEU A 380 10.16 -10.50 11.76
C LEU A 380 10.71 -9.42 12.71
N TRP A 381 11.59 -9.80 13.64
CA TRP A 381 12.15 -8.86 14.60
C TRP A 381 13.09 -7.84 13.96
N LEU A 382 13.90 -8.25 12.98
CA LEU A 382 14.75 -7.32 12.23
C LEU A 382 13.92 -6.27 11.48
N GLN A 383 12.86 -6.72 10.81
CA GLN A 383 11.91 -5.84 10.12
C GLN A 383 11.21 -4.88 11.09
N GLY A 384 10.71 -5.42 12.22
CA GLY A 384 10.04 -4.62 13.25
C GLY A 384 10.96 -3.57 13.88
N ALA A 385 12.21 -3.94 14.17
CA ALA A 385 13.21 -3.01 14.72
C ALA A 385 13.52 -1.87 13.73
N TRP A 386 13.74 -2.20 12.45
CA TRP A 386 14.03 -1.19 11.43
C TRP A 386 12.83 -0.28 11.17
N ALA A 387 11.61 -0.82 11.05
CA ALA A 387 10.39 -0.04 10.94
C ALA A 387 10.17 0.89 12.14
N SER A 388 10.51 0.43 13.36
CA SER A 388 10.45 1.25 14.57
C SER A 388 11.44 2.42 14.53
N LEU A 389 12.64 2.22 14.00
CA LEU A 389 13.60 3.30 13.77
C LEU A 389 13.10 4.31 12.76
N LEU A 390 12.43 3.85 11.68
CA LEU A 390 11.83 4.74 10.69
C LEU A 390 10.68 5.60 11.28
N CYS A 391 9.95 5.12 12.27
CA CYS A 391 8.96 5.94 13.00
C CYS A 391 9.60 7.16 13.69
N LEU A 392 10.88 7.07 14.07
CA LEU A 392 11.59 8.17 14.72
C LEU A 392 12.14 9.21 13.74
N SER A 393 12.20 8.91 12.44
CA SER A 393 12.77 9.80 11.43
C SER A 393 11.93 11.06 11.17
N GLY A 394 10.68 11.09 11.58
CA GLY A 394 9.78 12.25 11.44
C GLY A 394 9.32 12.58 10.01
N THR A 395 9.85 11.89 8.99
CA THR A 395 9.62 12.16 7.55
C THR A 395 8.60 11.21 6.93
N TYR A 396 7.52 10.94 7.63
CA TYR A 396 6.49 9.98 7.28
C TYR A 396 5.90 10.15 5.86
N GLY A 397 5.52 11.38 5.47
CA GLY A 397 4.94 11.63 4.14
C GLY A 397 5.94 11.39 3.01
N ASP A 398 7.20 11.80 3.20
CA ASP A 398 8.25 11.59 2.22
C ASP A 398 8.56 10.10 2.02
N LEU A 399 8.56 9.30 3.12
CA LEU A 399 8.76 7.85 3.07
C LEU A 399 7.77 7.16 2.14
N LEU A 400 6.51 7.63 2.12
CA LEU A 400 5.48 7.08 1.25
C LEU A 400 5.73 7.38 -0.23
N ASP A 401 6.12 8.61 -0.55
CA ASP A 401 6.34 9.03 -1.94
C ASP A 401 7.45 8.20 -2.61
N TYR A 402 8.63 8.08 -1.94
CA TYR A 402 9.71 7.32 -2.54
C TYR A 402 9.51 5.80 -2.42
N ALA A 403 8.82 5.29 -1.39
CA ALA A 403 8.45 3.88 -1.34
C ALA A 403 7.55 3.49 -2.52
N THR A 404 6.52 4.30 -2.83
CA THR A 404 5.63 4.06 -3.97
C THR A 404 6.38 4.12 -5.29
N PHE A 405 7.26 5.10 -5.48
CA PHE A 405 8.07 5.22 -6.69
C PHE A 405 8.98 4.01 -6.89
N VAL A 406 9.70 3.60 -5.84
CA VAL A 406 10.59 2.43 -5.89
C VAL A 406 9.81 1.14 -6.13
N SER A 407 8.62 1.00 -5.53
CA SER A 407 7.73 -0.14 -5.76
C SER A 407 7.31 -0.23 -7.23
N LEU A 408 6.92 0.89 -7.86
CA LEU A 408 6.55 0.93 -9.28
C LEU A 408 7.70 0.48 -10.19
N ILE A 409 8.94 0.89 -9.91
CA ILE A 409 10.12 0.42 -10.67
C ILE A 409 10.22 -1.11 -10.60
N TYR A 410 10.11 -1.68 -9.39
CA TYR A 410 10.21 -3.13 -9.25
C TYR A 410 9.01 -3.90 -9.76
N TYR A 411 7.82 -3.30 -9.79
CA TYR A 411 6.68 -3.89 -10.49
C TYR A 411 6.94 -3.98 -11.99
N VAL A 412 7.47 -2.91 -12.61
CA VAL A 412 7.91 -2.94 -14.01
C VAL A 412 8.95 -4.02 -14.26
N VAL A 413 10.01 -4.07 -13.44
CA VAL A 413 11.07 -5.08 -13.55
C VAL A 413 10.50 -6.50 -13.43
N THR A 414 9.60 -6.73 -12.49
CA THR A 414 9.01 -8.06 -12.26
C THR A 414 8.12 -8.49 -13.42
N ILE A 415 7.24 -7.59 -13.89
CA ILE A 415 6.33 -7.90 -15.00
C ILE A 415 7.09 -8.06 -16.31
N ALA A 416 8.13 -7.26 -16.56
CA ALA A 416 9.03 -7.45 -17.68
C ALA A 416 9.76 -8.81 -17.64
N GLY A 417 9.99 -9.34 -16.44
CA GLY A 417 10.51 -10.70 -16.23
C GLY A 417 9.68 -11.79 -16.87
N ILE A 418 8.36 -11.61 -17.08
CA ILE A 418 7.50 -12.58 -17.77
C ILE A 418 8.00 -12.82 -19.20
N PHE A 419 8.32 -11.75 -19.94
CA PHE A 419 8.83 -11.86 -21.32
C PHE A 419 10.17 -12.60 -21.37
N ILE A 420 11.04 -12.31 -20.40
CA ILE A 420 12.34 -12.97 -20.28
C ILE A 420 12.17 -14.45 -19.97
N LEU A 421 11.32 -14.79 -19.00
CA LEU A 421 11.09 -16.17 -18.59
C LEU A 421 10.36 -16.99 -19.66
N ARG A 422 9.46 -16.39 -20.42
CA ARG A 422 8.84 -17.10 -21.57
C ARG A 422 9.84 -17.43 -22.66
N LYS A 423 10.91 -16.62 -22.81
CA LYS A 423 11.98 -16.88 -23.77
C LYS A 423 13.07 -17.81 -23.23
N LYS A 424 13.49 -17.62 -21.95
CA LYS A 424 14.58 -18.40 -21.35
C LYS A 424 14.15 -19.78 -20.87
N GLU A 425 12.90 -19.92 -20.45
CA GLU A 425 12.33 -21.13 -19.86
C GLU A 425 10.99 -21.48 -20.55
N PRO A 426 11.00 -21.78 -21.87
CA PRO A 426 9.77 -22.02 -22.64
C PRO A 426 8.99 -23.23 -22.11
N ASP A 427 9.70 -24.28 -21.67
CA ASP A 427 9.14 -25.55 -21.21
C ASP A 427 8.70 -25.53 -19.73
N MET A 428 8.98 -24.42 -18.99
CA MET A 428 8.55 -24.30 -17.61
C MET A 428 7.03 -24.30 -17.50
N GLU A 429 6.49 -25.17 -16.66
CA GLU A 429 5.03 -25.31 -16.45
C GLU A 429 4.39 -23.98 -16.02
N ARG A 430 3.33 -23.56 -16.71
CA ARG A 430 2.54 -22.36 -16.44
C ARG A 430 1.08 -22.73 -16.15
N PRO A 431 0.75 -23.11 -14.91
CA PRO A 431 -0.60 -23.52 -14.54
C PRO A 431 -1.62 -22.40 -14.77
N TYR A 432 -1.17 -21.14 -14.62
CA TYR A 432 -1.92 -19.93 -14.92
C TYR A 432 -1.13 -19.10 -15.93
N LYS A 433 -1.77 -18.62 -16.97
CA LYS A 433 -1.21 -17.73 -17.99
C LYS A 433 -1.92 -16.39 -17.93
N VAL A 434 -1.15 -15.30 -18.06
CA VAL A 434 -1.71 -13.92 -18.05
C VAL A 434 -2.77 -13.80 -19.14
N PRO A 435 -4.04 -13.47 -18.78
CA PRO A 435 -5.06 -13.17 -19.76
C PRO A 435 -4.68 -11.93 -20.58
N GLY A 436 -4.89 -12.01 -21.91
CA GLY A 436 -4.55 -10.90 -22.80
C GLY A 436 -3.04 -10.70 -23.03
N TYR A 437 -2.19 -11.69 -22.72
CA TYR A 437 -0.77 -11.61 -23.08
C TYR A 437 -0.58 -11.45 -24.60
N PRO A 438 0.33 -10.57 -25.08
CA PRO A 438 1.27 -9.75 -24.32
C PRO A 438 0.72 -8.35 -23.91
N ILE A 439 -0.51 -8.00 -24.28
CA ILE A 439 -1.08 -6.66 -24.16
C ILE A 439 -1.20 -6.23 -22.70
N THR A 440 -1.76 -7.08 -21.83
CA THR A 440 -1.96 -6.77 -20.39
C THR A 440 -0.65 -6.36 -19.69
N PRO A 441 0.44 -7.15 -19.74
CA PRO A 441 1.71 -6.73 -19.14
C PRO A 441 2.31 -5.47 -19.79
N ILE A 442 2.19 -5.32 -21.12
CA ILE A 442 2.71 -4.15 -21.84
C ILE A 442 2.00 -2.86 -21.37
N ILE A 443 0.67 -2.87 -21.30
CA ILE A 443 -0.10 -1.71 -20.83
C ILE A 443 0.34 -1.34 -19.41
N TYR A 444 0.47 -2.31 -18.50
CA TYR A 444 0.94 -2.05 -17.15
C TYR A 444 2.31 -1.38 -17.15
N ILE A 445 3.28 -1.94 -17.89
CA ILE A 445 4.66 -1.43 -17.97
C ILE A 445 4.67 -0.01 -18.50
N LEU A 446 3.94 0.26 -19.59
CA LEU A 446 3.89 1.61 -20.20
C LEU A 446 3.28 2.64 -19.24
N LEU A 447 2.15 2.31 -18.59
CA LEU A 447 1.52 3.21 -17.63
C LEU A 447 2.44 3.48 -16.42
N ALA A 448 3.03 2.43 -15.85
CA ALA A 448 3.92 2.56 -14.69
C ALA A 448 5.19 3.36 -15.04
N LEU A 449 5.80 3.13 -16.21
CA LEU A 449 6.95 3.91 -16.69
C LEU A 449 6.58 5.38 -16.92
N THR A 450 5.42 5.65 -17.53
CA THR A 450 4.93 7.01 -17.72
C THR A 450 4.78 7.74 -16.39
N ILE A 451 4.17 7.09 -15.39
CA ILE A 451 4.04 7.64 -14.04
C ILE A 451 5.42 7.89 -13.42
N CYS A 452 6.35 6.92 -13.51
CA CYS A 452 7.70 7.09 -13.00
C CYS A 452 8.43 8.29 -13.65
N LEU A 453 8.28 8.49 -14.95
CA LEU A 453 8.87 9.65 -15.67
C LEU A 453 8.25 10.97 -15.20
N ILE A 454 6.92 11.02 -15.03
CA ILE A 454 6.25 12.21 -14.50
C ILE A 454 6.75 12.52 -13.09
N LEU A 455 6.89 11.51 -12.23
CA LEU A 455 7.39 11.68 -10.87
C LEU A 455 8.85 12.16 -10.82
N LEU A 456 9.70 11.65 -11.69
CA LEU A 456 11.08 12.12 -11.84
C LEU A 456 11.14 13.61 -12.18
N TYR A 457 10.18 14.10 -12.96
CA TYR A 457 10.07 15.50 -13.33
C TYR A 457 9.41 16.36 -12.22
N THR A 458 8.30 15.92 -11.65
CA THR A 458 7.47 16.72 -10.73
C THR A 458 7.88 16.60 -9.27
N ARG A 459 8.49 15.47 -8.85
CA ARG A 459 8.88 15.13 -7.47
C ARG A 459 10.35 14.72 -7.39
N THR A 460 11.23 15.43 -8.10
CA THR A 460 12.66 15.09 -8.28
C THR A 460 13.40 14.80 -6.96
N ALA A 461 13.13 15.57 -5.90
CA ALA A 461 13.79 15.37 -4.61
C ALA A 461 13.44 14.01 -3.97
N ASN A 462 12.16 13.63 -3.99
CA ASN A 462 11.71 12.38 -3.39
C ASN A 462 12.09 11.17 -4.25
N THR A 463 11.94 11.25 -5.56
CA THR A 463 12.34 10.19 -6.48
C THR A 463 13.85 9.99 -6.50
N GLY A 464 14.63 11.08 -6.41
CA GLY A 464 16.08 11.03 -6.30
C GLY A 464 16.56 10.29 -5.05
N ARG A 465 15.91 10.51 -3.89
CA ARG A 465 16.19 9.75 -2.66
C ARG A 465 15.86 8.27 -2.84
N GLY A 466 14.75 7.94 -3.51
CA GLY A 466 14.37 6.56 -3.83
C GLY A 466 15.43 5.86 -4.69
N LEU A 467 15.92 6.53 -5.75
CA LEU A 467 17.01 6.00 -6.59
C LEU A 467 18.32 5.86 -5.83
N LEU A 468 18.64 6.80 -4.94
CA LEU A 468 19.82 6.72 -4.08
C LEU A 468 19.77 5.50 -3.16
N ILE A 469 18.61 5.19 -2.58
CA ILE A 469 18.43 3.99 -1.75
C ILE A 469 18.73 2.73 -2.56
N ILE A 470 18.20 2.61 -3.80
CA ILE A 470 18.52 1.48 -4.68
C ILE A 470 20.01 1.42 -4.96
N ALA A 471 20.63 2.55 -5.34
CA ALA A 471 22.06 2.63 -5.68
C ALA A 471 22.98 2.24 -4.52
N LEU A 472 22.63 2.63 -3.29
CA LEU A 472 23.36 2.22 -2.08
C LEU A 472 23.37 0.70 -1.88
N GLY A 473 22.40 -0.03 -2.41
CA GLY A 473 22.41 -1.50 -2.40
C GLY A 473 23.54 -2.12 -3.21
N ILE A 474 24.06 -1.43 -4.24
CA ILE A 474 25.10 -1.98 -5.12
C ILE A 474 26.39 -2.29 -4.35
N PRO A 475 27.01 -1.34 -3.61
CA PRO A 475 28.23 -1.63 -2.85
C PRO A 475 28.00 -2.71 -1.78
N PHE A 476 26.83 -2.74 -1.12
CA PHE A 476 26.50 -3.79 -0.16
C PHE A 476 26.44 -5.18 -0.80
N TYR A 477 25.91 -5.32 -2.01
CA TYR A 477 25.92 -6.57 -2.75
C TYR A 477 27.33 -7.09 -2.98
N TYR A 478 28.24 -6.24 -3.48
CA TYR A 478 29.63 -6.65 -3.74
C TYR A 478 30.41 -6.95 -2.46
N LEU A 479 30.21 -6.15 -1.39
CA LEU A 479 30.81 -6.44 -0.08
C LEU A 479 30.39 -7.80 0.48
N GLN A 480 29.11 -8.16 0.29
CA GLN A 480 28.60 -9.47 0.72
C GLN A 480 29.15 -10.62 -0.12
N LYS A 481 29.34 -10.41 -1.43
CA LYS A 481 29.90 -11.40 -2.36
C LYS A 481 31.39 -11.64 -2.08
N MET A 482 32.12 -10.63 -1.62
CA MET A 482 33.55 -10.76 -1.24
C MET A 482 33.79 -11.54 0.05
N LYS A 483 32.76 -11.67 0.93
CA LYS A 483 32.83 -12.44 2.18
C LYS A 483 32.46 -13.92 2.04
N LYS A 484 32.07 -14.35 0.85
CA LYS A 484 31.83 -15.75 0.49
C LYS A 484 33.03 -16.35 -0.20
#